data_6a2d1301c926eea3f12da53d85f123f3
#
_entry.id   6a2d1301c926eea3f12da53d85f123f3
#
_cell.length_a   1.000
_cell.length_b   1.000
_cell.length_c   1.000
_cell.angle_alpha   90.00
_cell.angle_beta   90.00
_cell.angle_gamma   90.00
#
_symmetry.space_group_name_H-M   'P 1'
#
loop_
_entity.id
_entity.type
_entity.pdbx_description
1 polymer ?
#
loop_
_entity_poly.entity_id
_entity_poly.type
_entity_poly.pdbx_seq_one_letter_code
_entity_poly.pdbx_strand_id
1 'polypeptide(L)'
;MKIGSKASPAKLGLKREKAPAVSTVIPHPSSMVLVSVIMGSKSDWETMRGADEVLTEFGVAHECRVVSAHRTPGLMSEFASGAEARGVKVIIAGAGGAAHLPGMVAAQTLLPVLGVPVESRALKGLDSLLSIVQMPAGIPVGTLAIGQAGARNAALLAVAILANEDEHLRERLRAFRLEQERGVRESELT
;
A
#
# COMPACT_ATOMS: atom_id res chain seq x y z
N MET A 1 -42.77 -43.81 -32.02
CA MET A 1 -42.03 -43.98 -30.76
C MET A 1 -41.51 -42.61 -30.34
N LYS A 2 -42.14 -41.98 -29.32
CA LYS A 2 -41.85 -40.63 -28.82
C LYS A 2 -40.72 -40.72 -27.80
N ILE A 3 -39.67 -39.91 -27.90
CA ILE A 3 -38.91 -39.50 -26.72
C ILE A 3 -38.53 -38.03 -26.91
N GLY A 4 -39.24 -37.17 -26.19
CA GLY A 4 -38.84 -35.79 -25.95
C GLY A 4 -38.16 -35.72 -24.59
N SER A 5 -37.06 -35.03 -24.50
CA SER A 5 -36.57 -34.52 -23.22
C SER A 5 -36.04 -33.12 -23.45
N LYS A 6 -36.83 -32.14 -23.00
CA LYS A 6 -36.40 -30.73 -22.88
C LYS A 6 -35.66 -30.58 -21.55
N ALA A 7 -34.36 -30.35 -21.59
CA ALA A 7 -33.62 -29.87 -20.43
C ALA A 7 -33.82 -28.37 -20.28
N SER A 8 -34.34 -27.96 -19.14
CA SER A 8 -34.51 -26.55 -18.72
C SER A 8 -33.18 -25.98 -18.26
N PRO A 9 -32.80 -24.74 -18.61
CA PRO A 9 -31.57 -24.14 -18.11
C PRO A 9 -31.74 -23.74 -16.66
N ALA A 10 -30.80 -24.20 -15.81
CA ALA A 10 -30.73 -23.83 -14.43
C ALA A 10 -30.45 -22.31 -14.30
N LYS A 11 -31.33 -21.60 -13.62
CA LYS A 11 -31.12 -20.19 -13.25
C LYS A 11 -30.04 -20.11 -12.17
N LEU A 12 -28.88 -19.62 -12.55
CA LEU A 12 -27.80 -19.26 -11.61
C LEU A 12 -28.24 -18.02 -10.83
N GLY A 13 -28.78 -18.23 -9.63
CA GLY A 13 -29.19 -17.16 -8.71
C GLY A 13 -27.98 -16.44 -8.12
N LEU A 14 -27.47 -15.44 -8.80
CA LEU A 14 -26.51 -14.50 -8.24
C LEU A 14 -27.23 -13.65 -7.19
N LYS A 15 -27.09 -14.01 -5.91
CA LYS A 15 -27.41 -13.09 -4.81
C LYS A 15 -26.49 -11.86 -4.91
N ARG A 16 -27.06 -10.70 -5.19
CA ARG A 16 -26.38 -9.42 -5.02
C ARG A 16 -26.17 -9.19 -3.52
N GLU A 17 -25.03 -9.62 -3.01
CA GLU A 17 -24.56 -9.13 -1.71
C GLU A 17 -24.22 -7.64 -1.86
N LYS A 18 -24.82 -6.82 -0.97
CA LYS A 18 -24.43 -5.42 -0.83
C LYS A 18 -22.95 -5.37 -0.47
N ALA A 19 -22.14 -4.73 -1.31
CA ALA A 19 -20.75 -4.47 -1.02
C ALA A 19 -20.66 -3.77 0.36
N PRO A 20 -19.76 -4.26 1.26
CA PRO A 20 -19.53 -3.59 2.53
C PRO A 20 -18.98 -2.19 2.24
N ALA A 21 -19.53 -1.20 2.94
CA ALA A 21 -19.05 0.17 2.89
C ALA A 21 -17.54 0.18 3.20
N VAL A 22 -16.74 0.58 2.24
CA VAL A 22 -15.32 0.86 2.43
C VAL A 22 -15.26 1.99 3.45
N SER A 23 -14.68 1.72 4.62
CA SER A 23 -14.37 2.75 5.61
C SER A 23 -13.34 3.69 4.97
N THR A 24 -13.83 4.71 4.30
CA THR A 24 -13.04 5.84 3.86
C THR A 24 -12.74 6.65 5.11
N VAL A 25 -11.49 6.67 5.55
CA VAL A 25 -11.02 7.75 6.42
C VAL A 25 -11.24 9.02 5.62
N ILE A 26 -12.23 9.84 6.02
CA ILE A 26 -12.56 11.10 5.35
C ILE A 26 -11.39 12.05 5.64
N PRO A 27 -10.58 12.45 4.65
CA PRO A 27 -9.57 13.44 4.88
C PRO A 27 -10.25 14.75 5.28
N HIS A 28 -9.66 15.48 6.23
CA HIS A 28 -10.11 16.82 6.60
C HIS A 28 -10.22 17.68 5.32
N PRO A 29 -11.29 18.44 5.08
CA PRO A 29 -11.59 19.08 3.79
C PRO A 29 -10.60 20.15 3.32
N SER A 30 -9.46 20.33 3.96
CA SER A 30 -8.47 21.38 3.66
C SER A 30 -7.04 20.90 3.41
N SER A 31 -6.75 19.59 3.41
CA SER A 31 -5.40 19.11 3.11
C SER A 31 -5.40 18.16 1.93
N MET A 32 -4.64 18.50 0.87
CA MET A 32 -4.36 17.59 -0.24
C MET A 32 -3.65 16.34 0.31
N VAL A 33 -4.11 15.14 -0.09
CA VAL A 33 -3.45 13.88 0.23
C VAL A 33 -2.07 13.85 -0.40
N LEU A 34 -1.01 13.73 0.43
CA LEU A 34 0.38 13.69 -0.03
C LEU A 34 0.89 12.26 -0.21
N VAL A 35 0.40 11.31 0.58
CA VAL A 35 0.81 9.91 0.51
C VAL A 35 -0.42 9.02 0.36
N SER A 36 -0.40 8.12 -0.61
CA SER A 36 -1.42 7.07 -0.73
C SER A 36 -0.85 5.73 -0.30
N VAL A 37 -1.45 5.13 0.73
CA VAL A 37 -1.17 3.76 1.20
C VAL A 37 -2.19 2.82 0.57
N ILE A 38 -1.73 1.97 -0.34
CA ILE A 38 -2.60 1.03 -1.05
C ILE A 38 -2.21 -0.43 -0.78
N MET A 39 -3.19 -1.32 -0.85
CA MET A 39 -2.98 -2.74 -0.62
C MET A 39 -3.89 -3.60 -1.49
N GLY A 40 -3.45 -4.82 -1.83
CA GLY A 40 -4.18 -5.72 -2.73
C GLY A 40 -5.43 -6.33 -2.11
N SER A 41 -5.51 -6.39 -0.77
CA SER A 41 -6.59 -7.02 -0.01
C SER A 41 -6.76 -6.37 1.36
N LYS A 42 -7.97 -6.47 1.92
CA LYS A 42 -8.22 -6.07 3.31
C LYS A 42 -7.36 -6.86 4.32
N SER A 43 -6.98 -8.09 4.00
CA SER A 43 -6.09 -8.90 4.85
C SER A 43 -4.70 -8.29 5.02
N ASP A 44 -4.25 -7.46 4.07
CA ASP A 44 -2.93 -6.84 4.10
C ASP A 44 -2.88 -5.65 5.08
N TRP A 45 -4.06 -5.21 5.55
CA TRP A 45 -4.19 -4.06 6.46
C TRP A 45 -3.44 -4.25 7.78
N GLU A 46 -3.39 -5.47 8.31
CA GLU A 46 -2.64 -5.75 9.53
C GLU A 46 -1.16 -5.35 9.41
N THR A 47 -0.56 -5.60 8.24
CA THR A 47 0.79 -5.15 7.92
C THR A 47 0.84 -3.66 7.61
N MET A 48 -0.06 -3.18 6.73
CA MET A 48 -0.01 -1.82 6.18
C MET A 48 -0.42 -0.73 7.17
N ARG A 49 -1.15 -1.08 8.23
CA ARG A 49 -1.46 -0.17 9.33
C ARG A 49 -0.22 0.48 9.95
N GLY A 50 0.93 -0.21 9.94
CA GLY A 50 2.18 0.38 10.39
C GLY A 50 2.61 1.62 9.60
N ALA A 51 2.25 1.71 8.32
CA ALA A 51 2.49 2.92 7.52
C ALA A 51 1.51 4.05 7.89
N ASP A 52 0.23 3.74 8.08
CA ASP A 52 -0.81 4.67 8.52
C ASP A 52 -0.45 5.31 9.88
N GLU A 53 -0.02 4.50 10.85
CA GLU A 53 0.40 4.94 12.17
C GLU A 53 1.56 5.95 12.09
N VAL A 54 2.61 5.65 11.32
CA VAL A 54 3.77 6.54 11.16
C VAL A 54 3.38 7.83 10.45
N LEU A 55 2.62 7.77 9.36
CA LEU A 55 2.19 8.98 8.65
C LEU A 55 1.31 9.86 9.53
N THR A 56 0.43 9.26 10.35
CA THR A 56 -0.37 9.98 11.35
C THR A 56 0.52 10.64 12.40
N GLU A 57 1.48 9.91 12.97
CA GLU A 57 2.45 10.43 13.93
C GLU A 57 3.20 11.63 13.38
N PHE A 58 3.63 11.59 12.11
CA PHE A 58 4.30 12.70 11.44
C PHE A 58 3.36 13.78 10.92
N GLY A 59 2.04 13.66 11.09
CA GLY A 59 1.05 14.64 10.61
C GLY A 59 1.01 14.79 9.09
N VAL A 60 1.42 13.75 8.35
CA VAL A 60 1.39 13.74 6.89
C VAL A 60 -0.03 13.37 6.42
N ALA A 61 -0.62 14.23 5.60
CA ALA A 61 -1.93 13.96 5.00
C ALA A 61 -1.86 12.76 4.06
N HIS A 62 -2.61 11.71 4.35
CA HIS A 62 -2.58 10.46 3.59
C HIS A 62 -3.95 9.79 3.50
N GLU A 63 -4.08 8.84 2.59
CA GLU A 63 -5.24 7.96 2.43
C GLU A 63 -4.80 6.50 2.49
N CYS A 64 -5.69 5.61 2.97
CA CYS A 64 -5.49 4.17 2.94
C CYS A 64 -6.60 3.52 2.10
N ARG A 65 -6.25 2.72 1.08
CA ARG A 65 -7.22 2.14 0.15
C ARG A 65 -6.87 0.69 -0.23
N VAL A 66 -7.92 -0.11 -0.44
CA VAL A 66 -7.76 -1.42 -1.08
C VAL A 66 -7.88 -1.23 -2.59
N VAL A 67 -6.81 -1.58 -3.31
CA VAL A 67 -6.69 -1.50 -4.78
C VAL A 67 -6.07 -2.82 -5.26
N SER A 68 -6.88 -3.69 -5.86
CA SER A 68 -6.38 -5.00 -6.26
C SER A 68 -5.93 -5.02 -7.72
N ALA A 69 -4.64 -5.28 -7.95
CA ALA A 69 -4.10 -5.40 -9.30
C ALA A 69 -4.77 -6.51 -10.13
N HIS A 70 -5.11 -7.64 -9.51
CA HIS A 70 -5.65 -8.80 -10.21
C HIS A 70 -7.18 -8.82 -10.28
N ARG A 71 -7.88 -8.31 -9.25
CA ARG A 71 -9.35 -8.36 -9.17
C ARG A 71 -10.04 -7.11 -9.68
N THR A 72 -9.34 -5.97 -9.63
CA THR A 72 -9.83 -4.67 -10.09
C THR A 72 -8.76 -3.93 -10.90
N PRO A 73 -8.26 -4.50 -12.02
CA PRO A 73 -7.15 -3.90 -12.78
C PRO A 73 -7.49 -2.52 -13.34
N GLY A 74 -8.73 -2.29 -13.76
CA GLY A 74 -9.20 -0.97 -14.22
C GLY A 74 -9.13 0.09 -13.12
N LEU A 75 -9.61 -0.23 -11.91
CA LEU A 75 -9.52 0.66 -10.76
C LEU A 75 -8.05 0.96 -10.38
N MET A 76 -7.18 -0.03 -10.45
CA MET A 76 -5.75 0.13 -10.19
C MET A 76 -5.11 1.09 -11.21
N SER A 77 -5.44 0.93 -12.49
CA SER A 77 -4.95 1.80 -13.57
C SER A 77 -5.44 3.24 -13.41
N GLU A 78 -6.72 3.44 -13.15
CA GLU A 78 -7.31 4.75 -12.87
C GLU A 78 -6.69 5.42 -11.63
N PHE A 79 -6.49 4.65 -10.56
CA PHE A 79 -5.85 5.12 -9.34
C PHE A 79 -4.42 5.60 -9.63
N ALA A 80 -3.58 4.79 -10.28
CA ALA A 80 -2.17 5.07 -10.52
C ALA A 80 -1.99 6.29 -11.44
N SER A 81 -2.67 6.33 -12.58
CA SER A 81 -2.58 7.43 -13.55
C SER A 81 -3.18 8.75 -13.05
N GLY A 82 -4.18 8.68 -12.17
CA GLY A 82 -4.82 9.87 -11.58
C GLY A 82 -4.17 10.35 -10.27
N ALA A 83 -3.19 9.66 -9.72
CA ALA A 83 -2.63 9.97 -8.39
C ALA A 83 -1.96 11.35 -8.33
N GLU A 84 -1.15 11.69 -9.32
CA GLU A 84 -0.45 12.97 -9.41
C GLU A 84 -1.43 14.15 -9.48
N ALA A 85 -2.48 14.04 -10.29
CA ALA A 85 -3.51 15.08 -10.41
C ALA A 85 -4.29 15.32 -9.10
N ARG A 86 -4.35 14.32 -8.21
CA ARG A 86 -4.94 14.44 -6.86
C ARG A 86 -3.98 15.07 -5.83
N GLY A 87 -2.74 15.38 -6.21
CA GLY A 87 -1.73 15.97 -5.33
C GLY A 87 -0.86 14.96 -4.60
N VAL A 88 -1.02 13.65 -4.84
CA VAL A 88 -0.19 12.60 -4.25
C VAL A 88 1.27 12.79 -4.69
N LYS A 89 2.20 12.61 -3.77
CA LYS A 89 3.65 12.72 -3.98
C LYS A 89 4.38 11.39 -3.86
N VAL A 90 3.85 10.47 -3.06
CA VAL A 90 4.43 9.14 -2.84
C VAL A 90 3.31 8.11 -2.73
N ILE A 91 3.50 6.94 -3.32
CA ILE A 91 2.59 5.80 -3.17
C ILE A 91 3.32 4.69 -2.40
N ILE A 92 2.72 4.22 -1.30
CA ILE A 92 3.16 3.04 -0.57
C ILE A 92 2.22 1.90 -0.94
N ALA A 93 2.75 0.83 -1.54
CA ALA A 93 1.95 -0.27 -2.06
C ALA A 93 2.32 -1.60 -1.39
N GLY A 94 1.41 -2.19 -0.63
CA GLY A 94 1.55 -3.49 0.02
C GLY A 94 0.91 -4.62 -0.78
N ALA A 95 1.62 -5.74 -0.92
CA ALA A 95 1.07 -6.92 -1.58
C ALA A 95 1.73 -8.21 -1.08
N GLY A 96 0.97 -9.32 -1.06
CA GLY A 96 1.42 -10.64 -0.63
C GLY A 96 1.32 -11.71 -1.73
N GLY A 97 2.17 -12.73 -1.66
CA GLY A 97 2.24 -13.81 -2.64
C GLY A 97 2.72 -13.34 -4.02
N ALA A 98 1.88 -13.46 -5.04
CA ALA A 98 2.09 -12.84 -6.35
C ALA A 98 1.91 -11.31 -6.24
N ALA A 99 2.87 -10.65 -5.63
CA ALA A 99 2.80 -9.26 -5.17
C ALA A 99 3.04 -8.25 -6.31
N HIS A 100 2.20 -8.30 -7.36
CA HIS A 100 2.37 -7.50 -8.57
C HIS A 100 1.95 -6.03 -8.41
N LEU A 101 1.14 -5.70 -7.40
CA LEU A 101 0.54 -4.37 -7.25
C LEU A 101 1.58 -3.23 -7.30
N PRO A 102 2.70 -3.27 -6.55
CA PRO A 102 3.67 -2.16 -6.58
C PRO A 102 4.27 -1.93 -7.96
N GLY A 103 4.68 -2.99 -8.66
CA GLY A 103 5.25 -2.91 -10.00
C GLY A 103 4.24 -2.44 -11.06
N MET A 104 2.99 -2.93 -10.99
CA MET A 104 1.93 -2.52 -11.90
C MET A 104 1.53 -1.05 -11.72
N VAL A 105 1.55 -0.54 -10.49
CA VAL A 105 1.32 0.88 -10.19
C VAL A 105 2.49 1.72 -10.67
N ALA A 106 3.75 1.31 -10.39
CA ALA A 106 4.94 2.03 -10.81
C ALA A 106 5.03 2.19 -12.34
N ALA A 107 4.51 1.23 -13.09
CA ALA A 107 4.45 1.31 -14.56
C ALA A 107 3.45 2.35 -15.11
N GLN A 108 2.60 2.95 -14.26
CA GLN A 108 1.50 3.84 -14.67
C GLN A 108 1.52 5.22 -13.98
N THR A 109 2.59 5.53 -13.25
CA THR A 109 2.78 6.83 -12.60
C THR A 109 4.24 7.24 -12.64
N LEU A 110 4.51 8.54 -12.55
CA LEU A 110 5.86 9.08 -12.35
C LEU A 110 6.19 9.28 -10.86
N LEU A 111 5.23 9.05 -9.97
CA LEU A 111 5.43 9.20 -8.53
C LEU A 111 6.33 8.07 -7.99
N PRO A 112 7.16 8.33 -6.97
CA PRO A 112 7.86 7.29 -6.24
C PRO A 112 6.90 6.23 -5.69
N VAL A 113 7.17 4.96 -6.00
CA VAL A 113 6.42 3.82 -5.46
C VAL A 113 7.29 3.03 -4.50
N LEU A 114 6.84 2.88 -3.27
CA LEU A 114 7.48 2.14 -2.19
C LEU A 114 6.73 0.83 -1.97
N GLY A 115 7.38 -0.28 -2.31
CA GLY A 115 6.79 -1.62 -2.22
C GLY A 115 7.02 -2.26 -0.86
N VAL A 116 5.95 -2.75 -0.25
CA VAL A 116 5.99 -3.47 1.03
C VAL A 116 5.59 -4.93 0.79
N PRO A 117 6.52 -5.89 0.92
CA PRO A 117 6.18 -7.30 0.87
C PRO A 117 5.35 -7.70 2.09
N VAL A 118 4.12 -8.15 1.87
CA VAL A 118 3.26 -8.71 2.94
C VAL A 118 3.58 -10.18 3.11
N GLU A 119 3.61 -10.66 4.35
CA GLU A 119 3.85 -12.07 4.64
C GLU A 119 2.82 -12.97 3.97
N SER A 120 3.30 -14.02 3.31
CA SER A 120 2.51 -15.12 2.78
C SER A 120 2.61 -16.35 3.70
N ARG A 121 1.59 -17.21 3.67
CA ARG A 121 1.63 -18.47 4.42
C ARG A 121 2.66 -19.45 3.86
N ALA A 122 2.86 -19.45 2.53
CA ALA A 122 3.69 -20.42 1.83
C ALA A 122 5.20 -20.19 2.09
N LEU A 123 5.69 -18.97 1.86
CA LEU A 123 7.12 -18.67 1.90
C LEU A 123 7.45 -17.51 2.86
N LYS A 124 6.56 -17.23 3.81
CA LYS A 124 6.77 -16.19 4.85
C LYS A 124 7.15 -14.81 4.28
N GLY A 125 6.61 -14.50 3.11
CA GLY A 125 6.83 -13.23 2.43
C GLY A 125 8.04 -13.19 1.48
N LEU A 126 8.84 -14.26 1.37
CA LEU A 126 9.93 -14.31 0.39
C LEU A 126 9.41 -14.26 -1.05
N ASP A 127 8.32 -14.94 -1.35
CA ASP A 127 7.60 -14.85 -2.61
C ASP A 127 7.10 -13.42 -2.90
N SER A 128 6.55 -12.74 -1.91
CA SER A 128 6.14 -11.34 -2.01
C SER A 128 7.34 -10.43 -2.30
N LEU A 129 8.44 -10.59 -1.57
CA LEU A 129 9.67 -9.83 -1.75
C LEU A 129 10.23 -10.01 -3.17
N LEU A 130 10.39 -11.25 -3.62
CA LEU A 130 10.94 -11.57 -4.95
C LEU A 130 10.01 -11.08 -6.07
N SER A 131 8.69 -11.08 -5.86
CA SER A 131 7.74 -10.53 -6.83
C SER A 131 7.83 -9.01 -6.99
N ILE A 132 8.27 -8.30 -5.95
CA ILE A 132 8.36 -6.83 -5.96
C ILE A 132 9.75 -6.35 -6.38
N VAL A 133 10.82 -6.96 -5.85
CA VAL A 133 12.18 -6.39 -5.95
C VAL A 133 12.80 -6.53 -7.34
N GLN A 134 12.41 -7.56 -8.13
CA GLN A 134 13.02 -7.87 -9.44
C GLN A 134 12.37 -7.07 -10.58
N MET A 135 12.28 -5.75 -10.42
CA MET A 135 11.75 -4.87 -11.46
C MET A 135 12.71 -4.74 -12.64
N PRO A 136 12.19 -4.64 -13.88
CA PRO A 136 13.01 -4.37 -15.06
C PRO A 136 13.64 -2.97 -14.99
N ALA A 137 14.78 -2.81 -15.66
CA ALA A 137 15.40 -1.49 -15.79
C ALA A 137 14.43 -0.48 -16.44
N GLY A 138 14.32 0.69 -15.83
CA GLY A 138 13.45 1.79 -16.28
C GLY A 138 12.16 1.98 -15.46
N ILE A 139 11.71 0.96 -14.73
CA ILE A 139 10.51 1.07 -13.86
C ILE A 139 10.90 0.65 -12.43
N PRO A 140 11.44 1.55 -11.62
CA PRO A 140 11.89 1.24 -10.27
C PRO A 140 10.73 1.14 -9.26
N VAL A 141 10.88 0.24 -8.29
CA VAL A 141 10.09 0.21 -7.05
C VAL A 141 11.06 0.18 -5.87
N GLY A 142 10.94 1.14 -4.96
CA GLY A 142 11.71 1.17 -3.72
C GLY A 142 11.22 0.09 -2.76
N THR A 143 11.79 -1.12 -2.81
CA THR A 143 11.30 -2.27 -2.05
C THR A 143 11.83 -2.26 -0.62
N LEU A 144 10.93 -2.37 0.36
CA LEU A 144 11.24 -2.34 1.80
C LEU A 144 11.27 -3.76 2.39
N ALA A 145 11.47 -3.85 3.70
CA ALA A 145 11.47 -5.11 4.44
C ALA A 145 10.10 -5.81 4.41
N ILE A 146 10.08 -7.11 4.67
CA ILE A 146 8.86 -7.91 4.77
C ILE A 146 8.09 -7.51 6.04
N GLY A 147 6.77 -7.42 5.93
CA GLY A 147 5.85 -7.27 7.05
C GLY A 147 5.80 -5.84 7.64
N GLN A 148 5.41 -5.73 8.90
CA GLN A 148 5.17 -4.44 9.57
C GLN A 148 6.39 -3.51 9.58
N ALA A 149 7.59 -4.05 9.76
CA ALA A 149 8.82 -3.27 9.72
C ALA A 149 8.98 -2.58 8.34
N GLY A 150 8.66 -3.28 7.26
CA GLY A 150 8.65 -2.73 5.91
C GLY A 150 7.62 -1.62 5.72
N ALA A 151 6.42 -1.79 6.25
CA ALA A 151 5.37 -0.78 6.18
C ALA A 151 5.77 0.52 6.92
N ARG A 152 6.29 0.40 8.15
CA ARG A 152 6.79 1.55 8.92
C ARG A 152 7.95 2.25 8.21
N ASN A 153 8.92 1.48 7.68
CA ASN A 153 10.05 2.03 6.95
C ASN A 153 9.64 2.68 5.62
N ALA A 154 8.61 2.16 4.94
CA ALA A 154 8.06 2.81 3.75
C ALA A 154 7.49 4.19 4.08
N ALA A 155 6.75 4.31 5.19
CA ALA A 155 6.23 5.59 5.64
C ALA A 155 7.36 6.56 6.05
N LEU A 156 8.37 6.09 6.79
CA LEU A 156 9.54 6.91 7.15
C LEU A 156 10.33 7.38 5.93
N LEU A 157 10.43 6.52 4.88
CA LEU A 157 11.06 6.91 3.62
C LEU A 157 10.21 7.93 2.85
N ALA A 158 8.88 7.77 2.84
CA ALA A 158 7.97 8.76 2.28
C ALA A 158 8.08 10.11 3.02
N VAL A 159 8.14 10.10 4.37
CA VAL A 159 8.42 11.30 5.18
C VAL A 159 9.75 11.92 4.79
N ALA A 160 10.82 11.13 4.62
CA ALA A 160 12.13 11.63 4.23
C ALA A 160 12.13 12.26 2.82
N ILE A 161 11.37 11.71 1.87
CA ILE A 161 11.20 12.27 0.52
C ILE A 161 10.51 13.64 0.62
N LEU A 162 9.39 13.72 1.36
CA LEU A 162 8.64 14.97 1.54
C LEU A 162 9.46 16.03 2.29
N ALA A 163 10.26 15.61 3.27
CA ALA A 163 11.12 16.48 4.07
C ALA A 163 12.24 17.16 3.26
N ASN A 164 12.47 16.80 2.00
CA ASN A 164 13.39 17.53 1.14
C ASN A 164 12.89 18.96 0.81
N GLU A 165 11.57 19.15 0.81
CA GLU A 165 10.92 20.43 0.51
C GLU A 165 10.15 21.01 1.72
N ASP A 166 10.10 20.28 2.84
CA ASP A 166 9.40 20.67 4.08
C ASP A 166 10.37 20.65 5.28
N GLU A 167 10.85 21.82 5.68
CA GLU A 167 11.80 21.95 6.80
C GLU A 167 11.17 21.53 8.14
N HIS A 168 9.87 21.78 8.35
CA HIS A 168 9.21 21.37 9.58
C HIS A 168 9.13 19.84 9.69
N LEU A 169 8.82 19.18 8.58
CA LEU A 169 8.82 17.71 8.52
C LEU A 169 10.24 17.14 8.70
N ARG A 170 11.25 17.82 8.17
CA ARG A 170 12.67 17.48 8.33
C ARG A 170 13.11 17.54 9.81
N GLU A 171 12.72 18.60 10.54
CA GLU A 171 13.02 18.71 11.95
C GLU A 171 12.35 17.59 12.78
N ARG A 172 11.11 17.25 12.47
CA ARG A 172 10.41 16.12 13.12
C ARG A 172 11.13 14.79 12.87
N LEU A 173 11.58 14.54 11.64
CA LEU A 173 12.33 13.34 11.30
C LEU A 173 13.69 13.29 12.04
N ARG A 174 14.36 14.44 12.19
CA ARG A 174 15.59 14.56 12.98
C ARG A 174 15.34 14.23 14.45
N ALA A 175 14.30 14.82 15.04
CA ALA A 175 13.92 14.55 16.43
C ALA A 175 13.60 13.07 16.67
N PHE A 176 12.85 12.45 15.76
CA PHE A 176 12.54 11.03 15.82
C PHE A 176 13.81 10.15 15.82
N ARG A 177 14.81 10.44 14.97
CA ARG A 177 16.06 9.68 14.93
C ARG A 177 16.91 9.87 16.20
N LEU A 178 16.95 11.08 16.75
CA LEU A 178 17.63 11.36 18.00
C LEU A 178 17.01 10.61 19.18
N GLU A 179 15.68 10.51 19.19
CA GLU A 179 14.98 9.73 20.22
C GLU A 179 15.29 8.24 20.13
N GLN A 180 15.34 7.69 18.92
CA GLN A 180 15.76 6.30 18.72
C GLN A 180 17.20 6.06 19.18
N GLU A 181 18.12 6.98 18.87
CA GLU A 181 19.52 6.90 19.30
C GLU A 181 19.63 6.93 20.83
N ARG A 182 18.88 7.84 21.48
CA ARG A 182 18.83 7.93 22.94
C ARG A 182 18.34 6.63 23.56
N GLY A 183 17.23 6.07 23.07
CA GLY A 183 16.68 4.83 23.58
C GLY A 183 17.66 3.64 23.49
N VAL A 184 18.46 3.56 22.41
CA VAL A 184 19.51 2.53 22.28
C VAL A 184 20.66 2.77 23.27
N ARG A 185 21.11 4.03 23.45
CA ARG A 185 22.21 4.37 24.37
C ARG A 185 21.85 4.12 25.84
N GLU A 186 20.60 4.30 26.19
CA GLU A 186 20.09 4.14 27.55
C GLU A 186 19.60 2.68 27.84
N SER A 187 19.59 1.80 26.83
CA SER A 187 19.14 0.42 27.02
C SER A 187 20.21 -0.38 27.79
N GLU A 188 19.78 -0.99 28.89
CA GLU A 188 20.59 -1.92 29.69
C GLU A 188 20.14 -3.36 29.44
N LEU A 189 21.11 -4.29 29.39
CA LEU A 189 20.82 -5.72 29.34
C LEU A 189 20.54 -6.21 30.78
N THR A 190 19.29 -6.49 31.10
CA THR A 190 18.86 -7.08 32.38
C THR A 190 18.86 -8.60 32.30
#